data_084228ab25ba4e60942d7cd0123366ce
#
_entry.id   084228ab25ba4e60942d7cd0123366ce
#
_cell.length_a   1.000
_cell.length_b   1.000
_cell.length_c   1.000
_cell.angle_alpha   90.00
_cell.angle_beta   90.00
_cell.angle_gamma   90.00
#
_symmetry.space_group_name_H-M   'P 1'
#
loop_
_entity.id
_entity.type
_entity.pdbx_description
1 polymer ?
#
loop_
_entity_poly.entity_id
_entity_poly.type
_entity_poly.pdbx_seq_one_letter_code
_entity_poly.pdbx_strand_id
1 'polypeptide(L)'
;MVNGNLTVGVAAQVVERPQHMLMRVAVGIHKNDIDAAIETYDLMSEKWFTHATPTLYNAGTPKAQLSSCFLLTMSDDSITGIFETLSRCAKISQSAGGIGLSIHNVRAKGS
;
A
#
# COMPACT_ATOMS: atom_id res chain seq x y z
N MET A 1 14.50 6.00 5.22
CA MET A 1 13.50 5.31 4.42
C MET A 1 14.10 4.34 3.43
N VAL A 2 14.98 4.75 2.60
CA VAL A 2 15.74 3.83 1.74
C VAL A 2 16.93 3.22 2.44
N ASN A 3 17.07 3.44 3.69
CA ASN A 3 18.21 3.02 4.49
C ASN A 3 18.19 1.53 4.88
N GLY A 4 17.64 0.71 4.03
CA GLY A 4 17.71 -0.72 4.21
C GLY A 4 16.55 -1.35 4.95
N ASN A 5 15.49 -0.63 5.22
CA ASN A 5 14.29 -1.21 5.82
C ASN A 5 13.56 -2.17 4.89
N LEU A 6 14.06 -2.37 3.71
CA LEU A 6 13.54 -3.34 2.74
C LEU A 6 13.99 -4.76 3.04
N THR A 7 14.96 -4.94 3.91
CA THR A 7 15.44 -6.26 4.33
C THR A 7 14.85 -6.64 5.68
N VAL A 8 14.38 -7.84 5.81
CA VAL A 8 13.74 -8.34 7.02
C VAL A 8 14.60 -9.42 7.66
N GLY A 9 14.82 -9.29 8.97
CA GLY A 9 15.40 -10.34 9.80
C GLY A 9 16.91 -10.46 9.79
N VAL A 10 17.63 -9.66 9.01
CA VAL A 10 19.08 -9.60 9.00
C VAL A 10 19.50 -8.13 9.04
N ALA A 11 20.77 -7.85 9.18
CA ALA A 11 21.25 -6.47 9.12
C ALA A 11 20.68 -5.75 7.88
N ALA A 12 20.00 -4.64 8.11
CA ALA A 12 19.42 -3.85 7.04
C ALA A 12 20.52 -3.38 6.08
N GLN A 13 20.29 -3.55 4.81
CA GLN A 13 21.25 -3.21 3.77
C GLN A 13 20.62 -2.26 2.75
N VAL A 14 21.31 -1.16 2.49
CA VAL A 14 20.88 -0.21 1.46
C VAL A 14 21.12 -0.84 0.09
N VAL A 15 20.02 -1.01 -0.68
CA VAL A 15 20.05 -1.63 -2.00
C VAL A 15 19.73 -0.68 -3.14
N GLU A 16 19.21 0.51 -2.83
CA GLU A 16 18.94 1.55 -3.84
C GLU A 16 19.15 2.95 -3.25
N ARG A 17 19.46 3.90 -4.11
CA ARG A 17 19.52 5.31 -3.76
C ARG A 17 18.18 5.99 -4.00
N PRO A 18 17.92 7.19 -3.40
CA PRO A 18 16.65 7.90 -3.58
C PRO A 18 16.25 8.09 -5.05
N GLN A 19 17.18 8.46 -5.90
CA GLN A 19 16.88 8.67 -7.32
C GLN A 19 16.51 7.38 -8.04
N HIS A 20 17.14 6.27 -7.69
CA HIS A 20 16.76 4.95 -8.22
C HIS A 20 15.35 4.57 -7.76
N MET A 21 15.01 4.85 -6.51
CA MET A 21 13.68 4.61 -5.98
C MET A 21 12.62 5.41 -6.76
N LEU A 22 12.85 6.70 -6.98
CA LEU A 22 11.91 7.55 -7.71
C LEU A 22 11.71 7.06 -9.15
N MET A 23 12.78 6.66 -9.81
CA MET A 23 12.67 6.12 -11.18
C MET A 23 11.97 4.77 -11.20
N ARG A 24 12.27 3.88 -10.25
CA ARG A 24 11.58 2.59 -10.13
C ARG A 24 10.08 2.78 -9.95
N VAL A 25 9.68 3.69 -9.07
CA VAL A 25 8.26 4.00 -8.82
C VAL A 25 7.60 4.57 -10.09
N ALA A 26 8.23 5.53 -10.75
CA ALA A 26 7.69 6.13 -11.98
C ALA A 26 7.50 5.08 -13.08
N VAL A 27 8.48 4.24 -13.31
CA VAL A 27 8.39 3.15 -14.30
C VAL A 27 7.36 2.09 -13.88
N GLY A 28 7.29 1.78 -12.60
CA GLY A 28 6.31 0.82 -12.08
C GLY A 28 4.86 1.28 -12.27
N ILE A 29 4.61 2.57 -12.19
CA ILE A 29 3.28 3.16 -12.40
C ILE A 29 2.95 3.24 -13.89
N HIS A 30 3.85 3.76 -14.70
CA HIS A 30 3.59 4.04 -16.12
C HIS A 30 3.97 2.89 -17.05
N LYS A 31 4.76 1.94 -16.57
CA LYS A 31 5.17 0.74 -17.33
C LYS A 31 5.83 1.09 -18.67
N ASN A 32 5.15 0.83 -19.79
CA ASN A 32 5.70 1.04 -21.12
C ASN A 32 5.63 2.50 -21.60
N ASP A 33 4.93 3.36 -20.89
CA ASP A 33 4.88 4.79 -21.22
C ASP A 33 6.07 5.51 -20.59
N ILE A 34 7.20 5.46 -21.28
CA ILE A 34 8.47 5.98 -20.78
C ILE A 34 8.43 7.52 -20.65
N ASP A 35 7.76 8.21 -21.55
CA ASP A 35 7.67 9.67 -21.48
C ASP A 35 6.92 10.12 -20.23
N ALA A 36 5.79 9.48 -19.92
CA ALA A 36 5.05 9.73 -18.68
C ALA A 36 5.87 9.33 -17.43
N ALA A 37 6.65 8.26 -17.50
CA ALA A 37 7.52 7.86 -16.40
C ALA A 37 8.61 8.91 -16.13
N ILE A 38 9.22 9.46 -17.16
CA ILE A 38 10.23 10.52 -17.04
C ILE A 38 9.60 11.78 -16.44
N GLU A 39 8.44 12.19 -16.91
CA GLU A 39 7.73 13.35 -16.38
C GLU A 39 7.41 13.17 -14.88
N THR A 40 6.89 12.03 -14.50
CA THR A 40 6.60 11.69 -13.09
C THR A 40 7.89 11.68 -12.25
N TYR A 41 8.95 11.09 -12.75
CA TYR A 41 10.25 11.11 -12.09
C TYR A 41 10.74 12.54 -11.86
N ASP A 42 10.69 13.40 -12.86
CA ASP A 42 11.15 14.78 -12.76
C ASP A 42 10.32 15.54 -11.70
N LEU A 43 9.00 15.41 -11.72
CA LEU A 43 8.13 16.04 -10.73
C LEU A 43 8.42 15.58 -9.30
N MET A 44 8.65 14.29 -9.09
CA MET A 44 9.01 13.77 -7.76
C MET A 44 10.41 14.21 -7.35
N SER A 45 11.38 14.18 -8.27
CA SER A 45 12.75 14.60 -8.02
C SER A 45 12.86 16.07 -7.64
N GLU A 46 12.05 16.91 -8.27
CA GLU A 46 11.95 18.34 -7.97
C GLU A 46 11.06 18.65 -6.77
N LYS A 47 10.52 17.62 -6.11
CA LYS A 47 9.69 17.72 -4.88
C LYS A 47 8.35 18.41 -5.08
N TRP A 48 7.78 18.36 -6.27
CA TRP A 48 6.41 18.84 -6.49
C TRP A 48 5.37 17.98 -5.79
N PHE A 49 5.62 16.68 -5.69
CA PHE A 49 4.81 15.74 -4.95
C PHE A 49 5.61 14.50 -4.57
N THR A 50 5.02 13.67 -3.73
CA THR A 50 5.52 12.33 -3.44
C THR A 50 4.37 11.36 -3.30
N HIS A 51 4.68 10.09 -3.42
CA HIS A 51 3.71 9.03 -3.15
C HIS A 51 3.75 8.59 -1.69
N ALA A 52 2.67 7.95 -1.25
CA ALA A 52 2.62 7.32 0.07
C ALA A 52 3.57 6.12 0.14
N THR A 53 3.93 5.74 1.35
CA THR A 53 4.90 4.68 1.62
C THR A 53 4.64 3.37 0.86
N PRO A 54 3.42 2.82 0.77
CA PRO A 54 3.22 1.58 0.02
C PRO A 54 3.59 1.68 -1.45
N THR A 55 3.28 2.81 -2.09
CA THR A 55 3.69 3.05 -3.47
C THR A 55 5.20 3.13 -3.61
N LEU A 56 5.87 3.86 -2.71
CA LEU A 56 7.32 4.00 -2.74
C LEU A 56 8.04 2.66 -2.53
N TYR A 57 7.48 1.77 -1.71
CA TYR A 57 8.08 0.46 -1.47
C TYR A 57 7.75 -0.57 -2.55
N ASN A 58 6.55 -0.55 -3.07
CA ASN A 58 6.02 -1.67 -3.86
C ASN A 58 5.91 -1.39 -5.35
N ALA A 59 5.82 -0.14 -5.80
CA ALA A 59 5.74 0.16 -7.23
C ALA A 59 7.00 -0.29 -7.97
N GLY A 60 6.82 -0.96 -9.09
CA GLY A 60 7.93 -1.53 -9.85
C GLY A 60 8.55 -2.78 -9.23
N THR A 61 7.89 -3.39 -8.26
CA THR A 61 8.29 -4.67 -7.66
C THR A 61 7.21 -5.73 -7.91
N PRO A 62 7.49 -7.02 -7.66
CA PRO A 62 6.47 -8.07 -7.78
C PRO A 62 5.27 -7.88 -6.85
N LYS A 63 5.43 -7.16 -5.74
CA LYS A 63 4.35 -6.88 -4.81
C LYS A 63 3.56 -5.66 -5.29
N ALA A 64 2.32 -5.88 -5.73
CA ALA A 64 1.52 -4.85 -6.38
C ALA A 64 0.65 -4.00 -5.43
N GLN A 65 0.85 -4.07 -4.12
CA GLN A 65 0.05 -3.34 -3.15
C GLN A 65 0.52 -1.89 -3.04
N LEU A 66 -0.25 -0.96 -3.61
CA LEU A 66 0.09 0.46 -3.65
C LEU A 66 -0.78 1.32 -2.74
N SER A 67 -1.88 0.77 -2.20
CA SER A 67 -2.80 1.52 -1.34
C SER A 67 -2.35 1.50 0.11
N SER A 68 -2.53 2.62 0.80
CA SER A 68 -2.18 2.76 2.22
C SER A 68 -3.36 2.53 3.16
N CYS A 69 -4.57 2.78 2.68
CA CYS A 69 -5.79 2.72 3.49
C CYS A 69 -6.92 2.03 2.75
N PHE A 70 -7.76 1.36 3.51
CA PHE A 70 -8.88 0.58 2.99
C PHE A 70 -10.12 0.84 3.83
N LEU A 71 -11.27 0.92 3.17
CA LEU A 71 -12.57 1.01 3.84
C LEU A 71 -13.32 -0.28 3.61
N LEU A 72 -13.79 -0.87 4.70
CA LEU A 72 -14.57 -2.10 4.68
C LEU A 72 -15.91 -1.89 5.37
N THR A 73 -16.91 -2.60 4.89
CA THR A 73 -18.21 -2.74 5.55
C THR A 73 -18.34 -4.18 6.04
N MET A 74 -18.98 -4.36 7.19
CA MET A 74 -19.31 -5.69 7.68
C MET A 74 -20.06 -6.47 6.59
N SER A 75 -19.61 -7.70 6.28
CA SER A 75 -20.17 -8.49 5.18
C SER A 75 -21.64 -8.84 5.40
N ASP A 76 -21.98 -9.25 6.61
CA ASP A 76 -23.33 -9.64 6.97
C ASP A 76 -23.50 -9.58 8.49
N ASP A 77 -24.73 -9.38 8.95
CA ASP A 77 -25.08 -9.44 10.38
C ASP A 77 -25.28 -10.90 10.82
N SER A 78 -24.20 -11.65 10.78
CA SER A 78 -24.12 -13.05 11.17
C SER A 78 -22.73 -13.37 11.71
N ILE A 79 -22.60 -14.47 12.42
CA ILE A 79 -21.29 -14.93 12.90
C ILE A 79 -20.34 -15.18 11.73
N THR A 80 -20.83 -15.81 10.67
CA THR A 80 -20.01 -16.05 9.47
C THR A 80 -19.57 -14.73 8.82
N GLY A 81 -20.47 -13.77 8.65
CA GLY A 81 -20.15 -12.47 8.08
C GLY A 81 -19.16 -11.68 8.91
N ILE A 82 -19.28 -11.71 10.23
CA ILE A 82 -18.36 -11.03 11.17
C ILE A 82 -16.96 -11.62 11.04
N PHE A 83 -16.82 -12.94 11.07
CA PHE A 83 -15.50 -13.57 10.96
C PHE A 83 -14.91 -13.48 9.54
N GLU A 84 -15.74 -13.48 8.52
CA GLU A 84 -15.27 -13.19 7.15
C GLU A 84 -14.66 -11.79 7.06
N THR A 85 -15.32 -10.79 7.62
CA THR A 85 -14.81 -9.41 7.66
C THR A 85 -13.52 -9.32 8.46
N LEU A 86 -13.43 -10.00 9.59
CA LEU A 86 -12.20 -10.08 10.39
C LEU A 86 -11.05 -10.70 9.58
N SER A 87 -11.32 -11.75 8.83
CA SER A 87 -10.31 -12.38 7.95
C SER A 87 -9.80 -11.40 6.89
N ARG A 88 -10.69 -10.63 6.27
CA ARG A 88 -10.31 -9.59 5.31
C ARG A 88 -9.44 -8.50 5.96
N CYS A 89 -9.83 -8.05 7.15
CA CYS A 89 -9.04 -7.10 7.93
C CYS A 89 -7.63 -7.63 8.21
N ALA A 90 -7.53 -8.88 8.62
CA ALA A 90 -6.24 -9.52 8.90
C ALA A 90 -5.33 -9.56 7.66
N LYS A 91 -5.87 -9.89 6.49
CA LYS A 91 -5.12 -9.91 5.23
C LYS A 91 -4.61 -8.53 4.82
N ILE A 92 -5.43 -7.51 4.99
CA ILE A 92 -5.05 -6.12 4.71
C ILE A 92 -3.98 -5.66 5.69
N SER A 93 -4.15 -5.93 6.98
CA SER A 93 -3.19 -5.61 8.02
C SER A 93 -1.84 -6.28 7.80
N GLN A 94 -1.84 -7.51 7.30
CA GLN A 94 -0.62 -8.22 6.94
C GLN A 94 0.19 -7.47 5.88
N SER A 95 -0.49 -6.75 5.00
CA SER A 95 0.14 -5.92 3.96
C SER A 95 0.44 -4.50 4.44
N ALA A 96 0.38 -4.25 5.75
CA ALA A 96 0.60 -2.95 6.38
C ALA A 96 -0.38 -1.85 5.91
N GLY A 97 -1.59 -2.22 5.53
CA GLY A 97 -2.66 -1.29 5.18
C GLY A 97 -3.43 -0.81 6.41
N GLY A 98 -3.78 0.47 6.45
CA GLY A 98 -4.74 1.00 7.42
C GLY A 98 -6.16 0.60 7.06
N ILE A 99 -7.00 0.38 8.07
CA ILE A 99 -8.36 -0.12 7.85
C ILE A 99 -9.36 0.76 8.58
N GLY A 100 -10.37 1.23 7.86
CA GLY A 100 -11.58 1.78 8.43
C GLY A 100 -12.70 0.76 8.26
N LEU A 101 -13.32 0.35 9.34
CA LEU A 101 -14.40 -0.64 9.32
C LEU A 101 -15.71 -0.01 9.76
N SER A 102 -16.72 -0.08 8.89
CA SER A 102 -18.08 0.31 9.21
C SER A 102 -18.89 -0.88 9.73
N ILE A 103 -19.56 -0.68 10.85
CA ILE A 103 -20.43 -1.69 11.48
C ILE A 103 -21.90 -1.27 11.48
N HIS A 104 -22.27 -0.32 10.63
CA HIS A 104 -23.62 0.24 10.61
C HIS A 104 -24.73 -0.76 10.30
N ASN A 105 -24.39 -1.86 9.64
CA ASN A 105 -25.34 -2.93 9.27
C ASN A 105 -25.44 -4.06 10.31
N VAL A 106 -24.74 -3.95 11.42
CA VAL A 106 -24.89 -4.88 12.54
C VAL A 106 -26.04 -4.38 13.44
N ARG A 107 -26.99 -5.27 13.73
CA ARG A 107 -28.15 -4.92 14.54
C ARG A 107 -27.77 -4.59 15.98
N ALA A 108 -28.58 -3.75 16.60
CA ALA A 108 -28.40 -3.39 17.99
C ALA A 108 -28.76 -4.55 18.94
N LYS A 109 -28.27 -4.47 20.16
CA LYS A 109 -28.63 -5.42 21.22
C LYS A 109 -30.14 -5.45 21.42
N GLY A 110 -30.73 -6.63 21.42
CA GLY A 110 -32.17 -6.81 21.65
C GLY A 110 -33.03 -6.71 20.37
N SER A 111 -32.41 -6.58 19.25
CA SER A 111 -33.11 -6.58 17.94
C SER A 111 -33.39 -7.98 17.42
#